data_7eb41d327c14b094e4c27854cf5eb414
#
_entry.id   7eb41d327c14b094e4c27854cf5eb414
#
_cell.length_a   1.000
_cell.length_b   1.000
_cell.length_c   1.000
_cell.angle_alpha   90.00
_cell.angle_beta   90.00
_cell.angle_gamma   90.00
#
_symmetry.space_group_name_H-M   'P 1'
#
loop_
_entity.id
_entity.type
_entity.pdbx_description
1 polymer ?
#
loop_
_entity_poly.entity_id
_entity_poly.type
_entity_poly.pdbx_seq_one_letter_code
_entity_poly.pdbx_strand_id
1 'polypeptide(L)'
;DMNEPSVFDGPGGSMPESNIHLGGGNLPTGNHLMYHNAYGRLMVEASRDGMMAANPDKRPFLLSRSNIIGGQRYAAMWTGDNEATYEHMKLSVPMSITLGLSGQPFNGPDIGGFAGNTTSDLWGNWLGFGAFFPFSRGHASCDTNNKEPWAFGKELEKESRMALERRYRLIPYFYTAFYAAHTDGQPIMAPVFFADPKDQTLRSEEQAFMLGTDILVIPAFAKNPSLPKGIWEELSLIKGDTKGKYQAKLKVRGGAIVPVGKVIQNVNENSFDPLTLVVCLDKDGKAEGSLYWDKGDGWEFQKGNYKQLTFKAELAGAHNLIVKMTDSKGEEQFDCGMIKVEVLHNGRVYKSSGDMAKGITVNL
;
A
#
# COMPACT_ATOMS: atom_id res chain seq x y z
N ASP A 1 -9.72 19.21 2.78
CA ASP A 1 -10.42 18.77 3.98
C ASP A 1 -11.76 19.49 4.12
N MET A 2 -12.75 18.84 4.75
CA MET A 2 -14.09 19.38 4.97
C MET A 2 -14.84 19.78 3.69
N ASN A 3 -14.50 19.11 2.61
CA ASN A 3 -14.99 19.40 1.26
C ASN A 3 -16.18 18.53 0.83
N GLU A 4 -17.02 18.10 1.79
CA GLU A 4 -18.34 17.48 1.54
C GLU A 4 -19.34 18.44 0.90
N PRO A 5 -19.46 19.76 1.19
CA PRO A 5 -18.77 20.58 2.19
C PRO A 5 -19.39 20.48 3.59
N SER A 6 -18.52 20.49 4.61
CA SER A 6 -18.93 20.53 6.01
C SER A 6 -19.19 21.97 6.45
N VAL A 7 -20.36 22.22 7.05
CA VAL A 7 -20.77 23.52 7.60
C VAL A 7 -21.34 23.28 9.00
N PHE A 8 -20.52 23.42 10.03
CA PHE A 8 -20.86 23.01 11.40
C PHE A 8 -22.10 23.68 11.98
N ASP A 9 -22.30 24.98 11.70
CA ASP A 9 -23.42 25.75 12.19
C ASP A 9 -24.59 25.81 11.19
N GLY A 10 -24.48 25.09 10.07
CA GLY A 10 -25.50 25.05 9.04
C GLY A 10 -26.55 23.96 9.30
N PRO A 11 -27.79 24.14 8.80
CA PRO A 11 -28.82 23.10 8.85
C PRO A 11 -28.33 21.80 8.17
N GLY A 12 -28.36 20.69 8.91
CA GLY A 12 -27.88 19.40 8.39
C GLY A 12 -26.36 19.25 8.30
N GLY A 13 -25.58 20.18 8.85
CA GLY A 13 -24.13 20.11 8.89
C GLY A 13 -23.43 20.27 7.52
N SER A 14 -24.15 20.73 6.51
CA SER A 14 -23.65 20.90 5.15
C SER A 14 -24.15 22.20 4.52
N MET A 15 -23.69 22.48 3.30
CA MET A 15 -24.18 23.60 2.50
C MET A 15 -25.69 23.44 2.23
N PRO A 16 -26.50 24.50 2.33
CA PRO A 16 -27.92 24.43 2.01
C PRO A 16 -28.18 23.90 0.60
N GLU A 17 -29.13 22.96 0.49
CA GLU A 17 -29.44 22.28 -0.79
C GLU A 17 -29.86 23.26 -1.90
N SER A 18 -30.44 24.39 -1.52
CA SER A 18 -30.94 25.47 -2.42
C SER A 18 -29.81 26.35 -2.96
N ASN A 19 -28.59 26.32 -2.42
CA ASN A 19 -27.47 27.12 -2.92
C ASN A 19 -27.23 26.86 -4.39
N ILE A 20 -27.03 27.91 -5.18
CA ILE A 20 -26.84 27.78 -6.63
C ILE A 20 -25.35 27.73 -6.97
N HIS A 21 -24.96 26.69 -7.69
CA HIS A 21 -23.67 26.57 -8.36
C HIS A 21 -23.83 27.03 -9.81
N LEU A 22 -22.98 27.94 -10.24
CA LEU A 22 -23.08 28.52 -11.59
C LEU A 22 -22.70 27.52 -12.69
N GLY A 23 -22.09 26.40 -12.31
CA GLY A 23 -21.56 25.45 -13.29
C GLY A 23 -20.27 25.93 -13.94
N GLY A 24 -19.98 25.44 -15.13
CA GLY A 24 -18.80 25.80 -15.94
C GLY A 24 -18.34 24.64 -16.82
N GLY A 25 -17.70 24.95 -17.96
CA GLY A 25 -17.40 23.93 -18.96
C GLY A 25 -18.67 23.20 -19.43
N ASN A 26 -18.74 21.90 -19.19
CA ASN A 26 -19.90 21.06 -19.52
C ASN A 26 -20.88 20.90 -18.34
N LEU A 27 -20.66 21.56 -17.22
CA LEU A 27 -21.51 21.45 -16.05
C LEU A 27 -22.61 22.54 -16.08
N PRO A 28 -23.90 22.19 -16.00
CA PRO A 28 -24.98 23.16 -16.00
C PRO A 28 -25.03 23.93 -14.68
N THR A 29 -25.67 25.11 -14.69
CA THR A 29 -26.08 25.76 -13.46
C THR A 29 -27.08 24.86 -12.72
N GLY A 30 -26.90 24.67 -11.42
CA GLY A 30 -27.77 23.82 -10.59
C GLY A 30 -27.66 24.10 -9.11
N ASN A 31 -28.58 23.54 -8.33
CA ASN A 31 -28.52 23.68 -6.87
C ASN A 31 -27.53 22.71 -6.22
N HIS A 32 -27.24 22.93 -4.93
CA HIS A 32 -26.30 22.09 -4.19
C HIS A 32 -26.79 20.64 -4.05
N LEU A 33 -28.07 20.38 -3.97
CA LEU A 33 -28.61 19.02 -3.95
C LEU A 33 -28.13 18.21 -5.17
N MET A 34 -28.07 18.84 -6.36
CA MET A 34 -27.56 18.24 -7.59
C MET A 34 -26.05 17.98 -7.52
N TYR A 35 -25.29 18.88 -6.88
CA TYR A 35 -23.84 18.85 -6.86
C TYR A 35 -23.21 18.26 -5.61
N HIS A 36 -23.99 17.98 -4.56
CA HIS A 36 -23.48 17.59 -3.24
C HIS A 36 -22.43 16.47 -3.32
N ASN A 37 -22.77 15.33 -3.90
CA ASN A 37 -21.83 14.20 -3.98
C ASN A 37 -20.64 14.45 -4.93
N ALA A 38 -20.75 15.36 -5.88
CA ALA A 38 -19.68 15.70 -6.82
C ALA A 38 -18.77 16.83 -6.31
N TYR A 39 -19.21 17.58 -5.29
CA TYR A 39 -18.53 18.81 -4.83
C TYR A 39 -17.07 18.56 -4.45
N GLY A 40 -16.81 17.57 -3.56
CA GLY A 40 -15.46 17.23 -3.15
C GLY A 40 -14.57 16.80 -4.30
N ARG A 41 -15.10 15.96 -5.22
CA ARG A 41 -14.36 15.55 -6.43
C ARG A 41 -14.02 16.74 -7.32
N LEU A 42 -14.96 17.65 -7.57
CA LEU A 42 -14.71 18.84 -8.40
C LEU A 42 -13.69 19.78 -7.75
N MET A 43 -13.70 19.90 -6.43
CA MET A 43 -12.69 20.66 -5.69
C MET A 43 -11.28 20.08 -5.87
N VAL A 44 -11.10 18.76 -5.73
CA VAL A 44 -9.78 18.16 -5.90
C VAL A 44 -9.31 18.18 -7.36
N GLU A 45 -10.23 18.07 -8.31
CA GLU A 45 -9.92 18.24 -9.74
C GLU A 45 -9.36 19.64 -10.03
N ALA A 46 -10.08 20.69 -9.60
CA ALA A 46 -9.63 22.08 -9.74
C ALA A 46 -8.31 22.36 -9.01
N SER A 47 -8.14 21.79 -7.81
CA SER A 47 -6.88 21.93 -7.05
C SER A 47 -5.71 21.26 -7.77
N ARG A 48 -5.92 20.09 -8.37
CA ARG A 48 -4.90 19.41 -9.17
C ARG A 48 -4.50 20.23 -10.39
N ASP A 49 -5.49 20.75 -11.10
CA ASP A 49 -5.23 21.58 -12.29
C ASP A 49 -4.44 22.86 -11.92
N GLY A 50 -4.80 23.49 -10.81
CA GLY A 50 -4.06 24.64 -10.28
C GLY A 50 -2.63 24.30 -9.88
N MET A 51 -2.38 23.16 -9.22
CA MET A 51 -1.04 22.68 -8.87
C MET A 51 -0.20 22.37 -10.11
N MET A 52 -0.80 21.76 -11.13
CA MET A 52 -0.13 21.45 -12.40
C MET A 52 0.18 22.72 -13.19
N ALA A 53 -0.69 23.71 -13.18
CA ALA A 53 -0.42 25.00 -13.81
C ALA A 53 0.74 25.76 -13.11
N ALA A 54 0.82 25.67 -11.77
CA ALA A 54 1.89 26.29 -11.00
C ALA A 54 3.24 25.55 -11.10
N ASN A 55 3.22 24.22 -11.21
CA ASN A 55 4.41 23.37 -11.27
C ASN A 55 4.22 22.24 -12.30
N PRO A 56 4.30 22.55 -13.61
CA PRO A 56 3.96 21.61 -14.68
C PRO A 56 4.88 20.39 -14.74
N ASP A 57 6.10 20.50 -14.21
CA ASP A 57 7.10 19.43 -14.23
C ASP A 57 7.02 18.49 -13.02
N LYS A 58 6.05 18.72 -12.10
CA LYS A 58 5.90 17.93 -10.89
C LYS A 58 4.57 17.19 -10.82
N ARG A 59 4.57 15.98 -10.27
CA ARG A 59 3.34 15.25 -9.94
C ARG A 59 2.67 15.87 -8.72
N PRO A 60 1.43 16.36 -8.82
CA PRO A 60 0.72 16.89 -7.66
C PRO A 60 0.33 15.76 -6.73
N PHE A 61 0.41 15.99 -5.42
CA PHE A 61 -0.16 15.13 -4.40
C PHE A 61 -1.29 15.88 -3.70
N LEU A 62 -2.47 15.30 -3.75
CA LEU A 62 -3.67 15.77 -3.07
C LEU A 62 -4.23 14.66 -2.18
N LEU A 63 -4.80 15.04 -1.07
CA LEU A 63 -5.47 14.18 -0.13
C LEU A 63 -6.83 14.77 0.20
N SER A 64 -7.89 13.98 0.12
CA SER A 64 -9.25 14.44 0.39
C SER A 64 -10.02 13.41 1.20
N ARG A 65 -10.87 13.86 2.16
CA ARG A 65 -11.79 12.95 2.85
C ARG A 65 -13.12 12.81 2.12
N SER A 66 -13.47 13.71 1.22
CA SER A 66 -14.68 13.66 0.41
C SER A 66 -14.33 13.41 -1.05
N ASN A 67 -14.79 12.29 -1.57
CA ASN A 67 -14.56 11.91 -2.96
C ASN A 67 -15.62 10.93 -3.44
N ILE A 68 -15.70 10.73 -4.74
CA ILE A 68 -16.56 9.72 -5.39
C ILE A 68 -15.77 8.98 -6.45
N ILE A 69 -16.36 7.95 -7.05
CA ILE A 69 -15.76 7.23 -8.19
C ILE A 69 -15.35 8.21 -9.29
N GLY A 70 -14.14 8.05 -9.81
CA GLY A 70 -13.52 9.00 -10.75
C GLY A 70 -12.57 9.98 -10.07
N GLY A 71 -12.70 10.23 -8.75
CA GLY A 71 -11.82 11.11 -7.98
C GLY A 71 -10.44 10.53 -7.69
N GLN A 72 -10.27 9.21 -7.77
CA GLN A 72 -8.96 8.53 -7.65
C GLN A 72 -7.93 9.01 -8.67
N ARG A 73 -8.36 9.64 -9.76
CA ARG A 73 -7.48 10.27 -10.76
C ARG A 73 -6.83 11.56 -10.27
N TYR A 74 -7.37 12.15 -9.21
CA TYR A 74 -6.99 13.48 -8.74
C TYR A 74 -6.40 13.48 -7.34
N ALA A 75 -6.89 12.62 -6.44
CA ALA A 75 -6.48 12.64 -5.04
C ALA A 75 -6.43 11.23 -4.42
N ALA A 76 -5.56 11.09 -3.42
CA ALA A 76 -5.67 10.05 -2.40
C ALA A 76 -6.80 10.35 -1.43
N MET A 77 -7.21 9.35 -0.65
CA MET A 77 -8.24 9.49 0.37
C MET A 77 -7.74 9.05 1.74
N TRP A 78 -8.34 9.62 2.80
CA TRP A 78 -8.30 9.01 4.12
C TRP A 78 -9.72 8.84 4.66
N THR A 79 -9.88 8.04 5.68
CA THR A 79 -11.19 7.65 6.19
C THR A 79 -11.85 8.67 7.11
N GLY A 80 -11.33 9.91 7.15
CA GLY A 80 -11.83 11.01 7.99
C GLY A 80 -11.40 10.87 9.45
N ASP A 81 -12.15 11.53 10.32
CA ASP A 81 -11.86 11.75 11.74
C ASP A 81 -12.22 10.50 12.57
N ASN A 82 -11.40 9.48 12.51
CA ASN A 82 -11.57 8.27 13.32
C ASN A 82 -11.15 8.51 14.79
N GLU A 83 -11.65 7.69 15.70
CA GLU A 83 -11.34 7.78 17.12
C GLU A 83 -10.21 6.83 17.52
N ALA A 84 -9.48 7.20 18.59
CA ALA A 84 -8.43 6.38 19.19
C ALA A 84 -9.02 5.21 20.00
N THR A 85 -9.70 4.28 19.31
CA THR A 85 -10.33 3.09 19.89
C THR A 85 -9.95 1.81 19.15
N TYR A 86 -10.03 0.68 19.83
CA TYR A 86 -9.82 -0.63 19.19
C TYR A 86 -10.89 -0.97 18.14
N GLU A 87 -12.08 -0.42 18.29
CA GLU A 87 -13.17 -0.58 17.32
C GLU A 87 -12.80 0.09 16.00
N HIS A 88 -12.43 1.39 16.03
CA HIS A 88 -12.01 2.12 14.83
C HIS A 88 -10.72 1.57 14.23
N MET A 89 -9.78 1.10 15.07
CA MET A 89 -8.59 0.41 14.59
C MET A 89 -8.97 -0.83 13.74
N LYS A 90 -9.86 -1.69 14.24
CA LYS A 90 -10.29 -2.89 13.51
C LYS A 90 -11.09 -2.53 12.26
N LEU A 91 -12.01 -1.55 12.37
CA LEU A 91 -12.84 -1.07 11.27
C LEU A 91 -12.00 -0.49 10.11
N SER A 92 -10.80 0.03 10.38
CA SER A 92 -9.92 0.58 9.36
C SER A 92 -9.54 -0.45 8.28
N VAL A 93 -9.52 -1.75 8.59
CA VAL A 93 -9.22 -2.80 7.61
C VAL A 93 -10.36 -2.96 6.59
N PRO A 94 -11.61 -3.29 6.97
CA PRO A 94 -12.70 -3.44 5.99
C PRO A 94 -13.05 -2.13 5.29
N MET A 95 -12.92 -0.96 5.94
CA MET A 95 -13.13 0.34 5.29
C MET A 95 -12.12 0.56 4.15
N SER A 96 -10.82 0.35 4.41
CA SER A 96 -9.79 0.54 3.38
C SER A 96 -9.93 -0.46 2.23
N ILE A 97 -10.29 -1.72 2.53
CA ILE A 97 -10.61 -2.73 1.50
C ILE A 97 -11.79 -2.26 0.64
N THR A 98 -12.88 -1.80 1.27
CA THR A 98 -14.08 -1.36 0.56
C THR A 98 -13.82 -0.14 -0.32
N LEU A 99 -13.02 0.82 0.15
CA LEU A 99 -12.58 1.95 -0.67
C LEU A 99 -11.74 1.48 -1.87
N GLY A 100 -10.81 0.54 -1.67
CA GLY A 100 -10.03 -0.05 -2.77
C GLY A 100 -10.93 -0.71 -3.81
N LEU A 101 -11.91 -1.51 -3.40
CA LEU A 101 -12.89 -2.14 -4.29
C LEU A 101 -13.81 -1.13 -4.98
N SER A 102 -14.04 0.03 -4.37
CA SER A 102 -14.81 1.14 -4.93
C SER A 102 -13.99 2.04 -5.87
N GLY A 103 -12.78 1.61 -6.26
CA GLY A 103 -11.91 2.35 -7.19
C GLY A 103 -11.09 3.45 -6.52
N GLN A 104 -10.93 3.44 -5.20
CA GLN A 104 -10.10 4.37 -4.42
C GLN A 104 -8.89 3.61 -3.82
N PRO A 105 -7.93 3.14 -4.63
CA PRO A 105 -6.87 2.25 -4.14
C PRO A 105 -5.87 2.95 -3.22
N PHE A 106 -5.69 4.28 -3.35
CA PHE A 106 -4.78 5.05 -2.52
C PHE A 106 -5.52 5.63 -1.32
N ASN A 107 -5.75 4.80 -0.31
CA ASN A 107 -6.48 5.18 0.89
C ASN A 107 -5.84 4.60 2.16
N GLY A 108 -6.25 5.12 3.31
CA GLY A 108 -5.90 4.64 4.65
C GLY A 108 -6.49 5.49 5.75
N PRO A 109 -6.47 5.02 7.01
CA PRO A 109 -6.96 5.75 8.18
C PRO A 109 -5.90 6.69 8.76
N ASP A 110 -6.30 7.52 9.71
CA ASP A 110 -5.38 8.15 10.65
C ASP A 110 -4.96 7.11 11.69
N ILE A 111 -3.71 6.65 11.58
CA ILE A 111 -3.14 5.62 12.47
C ILE A 111 -3.02 6.19 13.89
N GLY A 112 -3.55 5.46 14.86
CA GLY A 112 -3.62 5.88 16.25
C GLY A 112 -4.89 6.64 16.61
N GLY A 113 -5.73 6.95 15.63
CA GLY A 113 -6.97 7.72 15.77
C GLY A 113 -6.75 9.23 15.70
N PHE A 114 -7.63 9.95 14.99
CA PHE A 114 -7.62 11.41 14.92
C PHE A 114 -8.10 12.01 16.24
N ALA A 115 -9.29 11.62 16.70
CA ALA A 115 -9.87 12.10 17.95
C ALA A 115 -9.54 11.19 19.13
N GLY A 116 -9.42 11.80 20.31
CA GLY A 116 -9.14 11.10 21.57
C GLY A 116 -7.69 10.70 21.77
N ASN A 117 -7.37 10.32 23.00
CA ASN A 117 -6.03 9.97 23.41
C ASN A 117 -5.75 8.49 23.17
N THR A 118 -4.79 8.19 22.31
CA THR A 118 -4.37 6.81 22.08
C THR A 118 -3.49 6.29 23.21
N THR A 119 -3.58 4.98 23.48
CA THR A 119 -2.65 4.30 24.38
C THR A 119 -1.44 3.74 23.62
N SER A 120 -0.36 3.46 24.32
CA SER A 120 0.83 2.81 23.73
C SER A 120 0.48 1.48 23.06
N ASP A 121 -0.40 0.68 23.66
CA ASP A 121 -0.81 -0.61 23.12
C ASP A 121 -1.68 -0.47 21.85
N LEU A 122 -2.60 0.49 21.84
CA LEU A 122 -3.42 0.79 20.66
C LEU A 122 -2.56 1.31 19.50
N TRP A 123 -1.64 2.24 19.77
CA TRP A 123 -0.71 2.76 18.77
C TRP A 123 0.14 1.64 18.17
N GLY A 124 0.77 0.82 19.01
CA GLY A 124 1.60 -0.28 18.54
C GLY A 124 0.84 -1.26 17.66
N ASN A 125 -0.36 -1.69 18.09
CA ASN A 125 -1.21 -2.56 17.30
C ASN A 125 -1.60 -1.92 15.96
N TRP A 126 -2.00 -0.63 15.97
CA TRP A 126 -2.44 0.02 14.74
C TRP A 126 -1.30 0.27 13.76
N LEU A 127 -0.15 0.78 14.22
CA LEU A 127 1.01 1.00 13.36
C LEU A 127 1.60 -0.31 12.82
N GLY A 128 1.58 -1.39 13.61
CA GLY A 128 2.14 -2.68 13.25
C GLY A 128 1.56 -3.29 11.96
N PHE A 129 0.28 -3.02 11.65
CA PHE A 129 -0.31 -3.35 10.37
C PHE A 129 -0.60 -2.11 9.51
N GLY A 130 -0.77 -0.95 10.11
CA GLY A 130 -1.01 0.32 9.43
C GLY A 130 0.13 0.75 8.50
N ALA A 131 1.35 0.26 8.77
CA ALA A 131 2.49 0.40 7.87
C ALA A 131 2.26 -0.24 6.49
N PHE A 132 1.27 -1.13 6.35
CA PHE A 132 0.93 -1.81 5.10
C PHE A 132 -0.31 -1.23 4.40
N PHE A 133 -0.92 -0.19 4.92
CA PHE A 133 -1.92 0.57 4.17
C PHE A 133 -1.29 1.30 2.98
N PRO A 134 -1.99 1.43 1.85
CA PRO A 134 -1.51 2.24 0.72
C PRO A 134 -1.18 3.66 1.16
N PHE A 135 -2.12 4.37 1.81
CA PHE A 135 -1.86 5.62 2.52
C PHE A 135 -1.63 5.32 4.00
N SER A 136 -0.42 5.60 4.50
CA SER A 136 -0.01 5.31 5.87
C SER A 136 0.45 6.60 6.53
N ARG A 137 -0.35 7.11 7.47
CA ARG A 137 -0.12 8.37 8.18
C ARG A 137 -0.51 8.23 9.65
N GLY A 138 0.37 8.64 10.58
CA GLY A 138 -0.03 9.02 11.92
C GLY A 138 -0.55 10.45 11.90
N HIS A 139 -1.77 10.67 12.41
CA HIS A 139 -2.39 11.99 12.44
C HIS A 139 -3.34 12.10 13.64
N ALA A 140 -3.48 13.31 14.18
CA ALA A 140 -4.29 13.55 15.37
C ALA A 140 -4.76 14.99 15.45
N SER A 141 -5.88 15.22 16.14
CA SER A 141 -6.33 16.54 16.55
C SER A 141 -5.35 17.18 17.54
N CYS A 142 -5.27 18.50 17.53
CA CYS A 142 -4.35 19.27 18.36
C CYS A 142 -4.63 19.17 19.86
N ASP A 143 -5.81 18.73 20.25
CA ASP A 143 -6.25 18.56 21.65
C ASP A 143 -6.02 17.13 22.21
N THR A 144 -5.28 16.29 21.49
CA THR A 144 -4.97 14.92 21.89
C THR A 144 -3.51 14.77 22.34
N ASN A 145 -3.18 13.60 22.90
CA ASN A 145 -1.79 13.30 23.27
C ASN A 145 -0.90 13.14 22.03
N ASN A 146 0.39 13.35 22.23
CA ASN A 146 1.41 13.15 21.21
C ASN A 146 1.41 11.70 20.69
N LYS A 147 1.45 11.52 19.38
CA LYS A 147 1.35 10.23 18.69
C LYS A 147 2.52 9.96 17.74
N GLU A 148 3.64 10.67 17.92
CA GLU A 148 4.86 10.36 17.18
C GLU A 148 5.42 8.98 17.60
N PRO A 149 6.12 8.29 16.71
CA PRO A 149 6.66 6.95 16.99
C PRO A 149 7.46 6.80 18.28
N TRP A 150 8.03 7.89 18.80
CA TRP A 150 8.84 7.93 20.01
C TRP A 150 8.09 8.42 21.26
N ALA A 151 6.84 8.86 21.14
CA ALA A 151 6.08 9.49 22.23
C ALA A 151 5.73 8.51 23.38
N PHE A 152 5.70 7.22 23.10
CA PHE A 152 5.26 6.17 24.04
C PHE A 152 6.41 5.39 24.69
N GLY A 153 7.63 5.92 24.64
CA GLY A 153 8.81 5.33 25.25
C GLY A 153 9.55 4.32 24.37
N LYS A 154 10.74 3.92 24.82
CA LYS A 154 11.75 3.21 24.02
C LYS A 154 11.30 1.86 23.46
N GLU A 155 10.50 1.10 24.20
CA GLU A 155 10.02 -0.20 23.71
C GLU A 155 9.08 -0.02 22.53
N LEU A 156 8.16 0.94 22.59
CA LEU A 156 7.26 1.20 21.49
C LEU A 156 7.94 1.93 20.32
N GLU A 157 8.91 2.80 20.60
CA GLU A 157 9.76 3.38 19.56
C GLU A 157 10.45 2.29 18.72
N LYS A 158 10.98 1.24 19.37
CA LYS A 158 11.58 0.10 18.68
C LYS A 158 10.58 -0.64 17.80
N GLU A 159 9.38 -0.92 18.29
CA GLU A 159 8.31 -1.56 17.52
C GLU A 159 7.84 -0.67 16.35
N SER A 160 7.71 0.63 16.59
CA SER A 160 7.34 1.60 15.55
C SER A 160 8.39 1.70 14.45
N ARG A 161 9.66 1.75 14.82
CA ARG A 161 10.79 1.71 13.89
C ARG A 161 10.75 0.45 13.03
N MET A 162 10.51 -0.70 13.66
CA MET A 162 10.40 -1.99 12.98
C MET A 162 9.27 -1.99 11.93
N ALA A 163 8.09 -1.46 12.27
CA ALA A 163 6.98 -1.35 11.34
C ALA A 163 7.32 -0.46 10.14
N LEU A 164 7.95 0.70 10.39
CA LEU A 164 8.35 1.64 9.34
C LEU A 164 9.46 1.09 8.45
N GLU A 165 10.47 0.45 9.02
CA GLU A 165 11.55 -0.20 8.25
C GLU A 165 11.01 -1.31 7.34
N ARG A 166 10.01 -2.09 7.79
CA ARG A 166 9.32 -3.09 6.97
C ARG A 166 8.61 -2.44 5.79
N ARG A 167 7.88 -1.33 6.02
CA ARG A 167 7.26 -0.56 4.94
C ARG A 167 8.28 -0.07 3.92
N TYR A 168 9.40 0.52 4.40
CA TYR A 168 10.43 1.05 3.51
C TYR A 168 11.08 -0.02 2.65
N ARG A 169 11.28 -1.22 3.19
CA ARG A 169 11.72 -2.35 2.40
C ARG A 169 10.74 -2.78 1.32
N LEU A 170 9.43 -2.58 1.53
CA LEU A 170 8.40 -2.91 0.56
C LEU A 170 8.09 -1.77 -0.44
N ILE A 171 8.77 -0.63 -0.39
CA ILE A 171 8.54 0.47 -1.35
C ILE A 171 8.57 -0.01 -2.82
N PRO A 172 9.52 -0.85 -3.27
CA PRO A 172 9.52 -1.36 -4.63
C PRO A 172 8.24 -2.14 -4.98
N TYR A 173 7.77 -2.97 -4.06
CA TYR A 173 6.54 -3.73 -4.22
C TYR A 173 5.30 -2.82 -4.20
N PHE A 174 5.21 -1.87 -3.26
CA PHE A 174 4.15 -0.88 -3.23
C PHE A 174 4.07 -0.09 -4.53
N TYR A 175 5.21 0.40 -5.03
CA TYR A 175 5.24 1.20 -6.24
C TYR A 175 4.78 0.40 -7.46
N THR A 176 5.14 -0.88 -7.52
CA THR A 176 4.63 -1.82 -8.54
C THR A 176 3.13 -2.05 -8.40
N ALA A 177 2.60 -2.19 -7.18
CA ALA A 177 1.17 -2.31 -6.94
C ALA A 177 0.40 -1.04 -7.30
N PHE A 178 0.98 0.15 -7.07
CA PHE A 178 0.42 1.43 -7.54
C PHE A 178 0.39 1.52 -9.07
N TYR A 179 1.41 1.00 -9.74
CA TYR A 179 1.42 0.92 -11.21
C TYR A 179 0.30 0.02 -11.71
N ALA A 180 0.10 -1.17 -11.14
CA ALA A 180 -1.01 -2.06 -11.47
C ALA A 180 -2.39 -1.43 -11.17
N ALA A 181 -2.51 -0.65 -10.09
CA ALA A 181 -3.72 0.10 -9.79
C ALA A 181 -3.99 1.19 -10.86
N HIS A 182 -2.94 1.84 -11.35
CA HIS A 182 -3.05 2.85 -12.41
C HIS A 182 -3.42 2.26 -13.77
N THR A 183 -2.85 1.13 -14.16
CA THR A 183 -3.04 0.53 -15.50
C THR A 183 -4.26 -0.36 -15.58
N ASP A 184 -4.51 -1.17 -14.55
CA ASP A 184 -5.47 -2.27 -14.57
C ASP A 184 -6.61 -2.10 -13.56
N GLY A 185 -6.57 -1.04 -12.72
CA GLY A 185 -7.57 -0.80 -11.68
C GLY A 185 -7.47 -1.80 -10.50
N GLN A 186 -6.34 -2.48 -10.33
CA GLN A 186 -6.15 -3.44 -9.24
C GLN A 186 -6.19 -2.73 -7.88
N PRO A 187 -6.92 -3.23 -6.87
CA PRO A 187 -6.82 -2.71 -5.52
C PRO A 187 -5.45 -3.03 -4.93
N ILE A 188 -4.82 -2.05 -4.26
CA ILE A 188 -3.52 -2.25 -3.59
C ILE A 188 -3.73 -3.04 -2.29
N MET A 189 -4.76 -2.69 -1.53
CA MET A 189 -5.25 -3.44 -0.38
C MET A 189 -6.54 -4.15 -0.79
N ALA A 190 -6.55 -5.47 -0.75
CA ALA A 190 -7.64 -6.29 -1.26
C ALA A 190 -8.15 -7.28 -0.20
N PRO A 191 -9.40 -7.74 -0.31
CA PRO A 191 -9.93 -8.77 0.57
C PRO A 191 -9.22 -10.11 0.34
N VAL A 192 -9.13 -10.91 1.39
CA VAL A 192 -8.44 -12.22 1.36
C VAL A 192 -9.01 -13.18 0.31
N PHE A 193 -10.32 -13.07 -0.01
CA PHE A 193 -10.93 -13.93 -1.03
C PHE A 193 -10.41 -13.68 -2.46
N PHE A 194 -9.64 -12.60 -2.71
CA PHE A 194 -8.96 -12.41 -4.00
C PHE A 194 -7.87 -13.46 -4.24
N ALA A 195 -7.31 -14.03 -3.17
CA ALA A 195 -6.33 -15.12 -3.28
C ALA A 195 -6.99 -16.47 -3.69
N ASP A 196 -8.25 -16.69 -3.31
CA ASP A 196 -9.06 -17.86 -3.71
C ASP A 196 -10.54 -17.45 -3.79
N PRO A 197 -11.02 -16.91 -4.92
CA PRO A 197 -12.41 -16.46 -5.08
C PRO A 197 -13.46 -17.57 -4.97
N LYS A 198 -13.05 -18.84 -5.06
CA LYS A 198 -13.95 -20.01 -4.97
C LYS A 198 -14.20 -20.42 -3.53
N ASP A 199 -13.31 -20.10 -2.60
CA ASP A 199 -13.49 -20.40 -1.19
C ASP A 199 -14.42 -19.37 -0.54
N GLN A 200 -15.67 -19.76 -0.33
CA GLN A 200 -16.70 -18.89 0.25
C GLN A 200 -16.43 -18.52 1.72
N THR A 201 -15.62 -19.31 2.43
CA THR A 201 -15.29 -19.03 3.84
C THR A 201 -14.43 -17.78 4.02
N LEU A 202 -13.77 -17.33 2.95
CA LEU A 202 -12.93 -16.14 2.95
C LEU A 202 -13.72 -14.83 2.78
N ARG A 203 -15.01 -14.90 2.39
CA ARG A 203 -15.81 -13.70 2.05
C ARG A 203 -16.15 -12.83 3.26
N SER A 204 -16.18 -13.43 4.45
CA SER A 204 -16.44 -12.73 5.70
C SER A 204 -15.18 -12.38 6.49
N GLU A 205 -13.99 -12.54 5.89
CA GLU A 205 -12.74 -12.17 6.55
C GLU A 205 -12.52 -10.64 6.50
N GLU A 206 -12.48 -10.02 7.68
CA GLU A 206 -12.35 -8.56 7.85
C GLU A 206 -11.11 -8.16 8.66
N GLN A 207 -10.35 -9.11 9.19
CA GLN A 207 -9.19 -8.84 10.04
C GLN A 207 -7.87 -8.91 9.26
N ALA A 208 -7.76 -9.86 8.32
CA ALA A 208 -6.61 -10.02 7.44
C ALA A 208 -6.90 -9.44 6.05
N PHE A 209 -5.85 -9.11 5.30
CA PHE A 209 -6.00 -8.57 3.95
C PHE A 209 -4.82 -8.95 3.04
N MET A 210 -5.04 -8.85 1.74
CA MET A 210 -3.98 -8.95 0.74
C MET A 210 -3.37 -7.57 0.49
N LEU A 211 -2.05 -7.50 0.46
CA LEU A 211 -1.29 -6.38 -0.09
C LEU A 211 -0.82 -6.77 -1.50
N GLY A 212 -1.34 -6.08 -2.49
CA GLY A 212 -1.22 -6.53 -3.88
C GLY A 212 -1.83 -7.93 -4.05
N THR A 213 -1.20 -8.72 -4.91
CA THR A 213 -1.65 -10.09 -5.22
C THR A 213 -0.89 -11.16 -4.42
N ASP A 214 0.24 -10.81 -3.77
CA ASP A 214 1.24 -11.80 -3.37
C ASP A 214 1.53 -11.84 -1.87
N ILE A 215 1.18 -10.79 -1.13
CA ILE A 215 1.45 -10.71 0.32
C ILE A 215 0.14 -10.75 1.10
N LEU A 216 0.02 -11.72 2.01
CA LEU A 216 -1.04 -11.77 3.01
C LEU A 216 -0.55 -11.07 4.28
N VAL A 217 -1.31 -10.10 4.76
CA VAL A 217 -1.06 -9.34 5.99
C VAL A 217 -2.06 -9.79 7.05
N ILE A 218 -1.54 -10.27 8.18
CA ILE A 218 -2.33 -10.73 9.32
C ILE A 218 -1.96 -9.85 10.52
N PRO A 219 -2.80 -8.86 10.88
CA PRO A 219 -2.57 -7.99 12.04
C PRO A 219 -2.40 -8.76 13.34
N ALA A 220 -1.61 -8.24 14.28
CA ALA A 220 -1.35 -8.89 15.56
C ALA A 220 -2.63 -9.07 16.41
N PHE A 221 -3.64 -8.22 16.21
CA PHE A 221 -4.93 -8.33 16.89
C PHE A 221 -5.85 -9.42 16.30
N ALA A 222 -5.58 -9.92 15.09
CA ALA A 222 -6.45 -10.87 14.40
C ALA A 222 -6.56 -12.19 15.18
N LYS A 223 -7.80 -12.61 15.41
CA LYS A 223 -8.12 -13.85 16.14
C LYS A 223 -8.73 -14.84 15.18
N ASN A 224 -8.02 -15.95 14.93
CA ASN A 224 -8.47 -17.04 14.06
C ASN A 224 -9.00 -16.56 12.69
N PRO A 225 -8.24 -15.73 11.95
CA PRO A 225 -8.70 -15.24 10.66
C PRO A 225 -8.87 -16.40 9.67
N SER A 226 -9.83 -16.26 8.76
CA SER A 226 -10.00 -17.19 7.64
C SER A 226 -8.89 -16.92 6.63
N LEU A 227 -8.02 -17.91 6.39
CA LEU A 227 -6.86 -17.75 5.52
C LEU A 227 -6.99 -18.61 4.25
N PRO A 228 -6.49 -18.13 3.11
CA PRO A 228 -6.56 -18.88 1.86
C PRO A 228 -5.67 -20.14 1.93
N LYS A 229 -6.15 -21.21 1.31
CA LYS A 229 -5.41 -22.47 1.19
C LYS A 229 -4.24 -22.33 0.21
N GLY A 230 -3.36 -23.34 0.22
CA GLY A 230 -2.20 -23.38 -0.68
C GLY A 230 -0.88 -23.15 0.05
N ILE A 231 0.15 -22.84 -0.71
CA ILE A 231 1.49 -22.57 -0.18
C ILE A 231 1.58 -21.11 0.24
N TRP A 232 1.94 -20.87 1.49
CA TRP A 232 2.16 -19.55 2.08
C TRP A 232 3.36 -19.61 3.03
N GLU A 233 4.46 -18.98 2.64
CA GLU A 233 5.67 -18.92 3.44
C GLU A 233 5.76 -17.62 4.25
N GLU A 234 6.27 -17.68 5.47
CA GLU A 234 6.46 -16.51 6.33
C GLU A 234 7.50 -15.56 5.74
N LEU A 235 7.15 -14.28 5.62
CA LEU A 235 8.01 -13.22 5.12
C LEU A 235 8.58 -12.41 6.29
N SER A 236 9.90 -12.50 6.48
CA SER A 236 10.67 -11.60 7.33
C SER A 236 11.37 -10.55 6.47
N LEU A 237 11.14 -9.28 6.74
CA LEU A 237 11.72 -8.16 6.00
C LEU A 237 12.96 -7.58 6.70
N ILE A 238 12.97 -7.62 8.04
CA ILE A 238 14.09 -7.17 8.85
C ILE A 238 14.32 -8.14 10.01
N LYS A 239 15.52 -8.09 10.60
CA LYS A 239 15.87 -9.00 11.68
C LYS A 239 14.95 -8.85 12.91
N GLY A 240 14.25 -9.90 13.24
CA GLY A 240 13.42 -10.00 14.46
C GLY A 240 11.98 -9.52 14.31
N ASP A 241 11.55 -9.09 13.11
CA ASP A 241 10.19 -8.59 12.87
C ASP A 241 9.10 -9.65 13.08
N THR A 242 9.39 -10.92 12.87
CA THR A 242 8.44 -12.02 13.13
C THR A 242 8.18 -12.28 14.61
N LYS A 243 8.96 -11.65 15.50
CA LYS A 243 8.85 -11.75 16.97
C LYS A 243 8.37 -10.46 17.63
N GLY A 244 8.19 -9.39 16.87
CA GLY A 244 7.70 -8.12 17.38
C GLY A 244 6.28 -8.25 17.94
N LYS A 245 6.04 -7.67 19.11
CA LYS A 245 4.76 -7.79 19.84
C LYS A 245 3.56 -7.31 19.01
N TYR A 246 3.79 -6.24 18.28
CA TYR A 246 2.73 -5.53 17.53
C TYR A 246 2.80 -5.75 16.03
N GLN A 247 3.81 -6.48 15.57
CA GLN A 247 4.03 -6.64 14.13
C GLN A 247 2.98 -7.55 13.49
N ALA A 248 2.41 -7.11 12.38
CA ALA A 248 1.60 -8.00 11.54
C ALA A 248 2.46 -9.16 11.02
N LYS A 249 1.90 -10.36 10.96
CA LYS A 249 2.53 -11.47 10.26
C LYS A 249 2.35 -11.27 8.77
N LEU A 250 3.43 -11.42 8.01
CA LEU A 250 3.40 -11.37 6.56
C LEU A 250 3.65 -12.77 6.01
N LYS A 251 2.92 -13.12 4.96
CA LYS A 251 3.16 -14.35 4.21
C LYS A 251 3.19 -14.08 2.72
N VAL A 252 4.08 -14.74 2.00
CA VAL A 252 4.16 -14.70 0.55
C VAL A 252 3.47 -15.92 -0.03
N ARG A 253 2.67 -15.69 -1.06
CA ARG A 253 1.96 -16.73 -1.80
C ARG A 253 2.92 -17.61 -2.61
N GLY A 254 2.67 -18.92 -2.67
CA GLY A 254 3.34 -19.80 -3.60
C GLY A 254 3.12 -19.38 -5.05
N GLY A 255 4.19 -19.33 -5.82
CA GLY A 255 4.23 -18.83 -7.19
C GLY A 255 4.58 -17.35 -7.32
N ALA A 256 4.93 -16.65 -6.22
CA ALA A 256 5.23 -15.23 -6.25
C ALA A 256 6.74 -14.92 -6.12
N ILE A 257 7.16 -13.85 -6.79
CA ILE A 257 8.44 -13.16 -6.58
C ILE A 257 8.16 -11.73 -6.16
N VAL A 258 8.52 -11.38 -4.93
CA VAL A 258 8.30 -10.07 -4.33
C VAL A 258 9.60 -9.27 -4.36
N PRO A 259 9.68 -8.14 -5.09
CA PRO A 259 10.83 -7.26 -5.05
C PRO A 259 10.83 -6.44 -3.76
N VAL A 260 11.96 -6.45 -3.04
CA VAL A 260 12.14 -5.65 -1.82
C VAL A 260 13.46 -4.89 -1.86
N GLY A 261 13.41 -3.65 -1.38
CA GLY A 261 14.57 -2.77 -1.29
C GLY A 261 15.36 -2.93 0.01
N LYS A 262 16.29 -2.03 0.25
CA LYS A 262 16.91 -1.82 1.56
C LYS A 262 16.11 -0.82 2.40
N VAL A 263 16.40 -0.73 3.68
CA VAL A 263 15.92 0.36 4.54
C VAL A 263 16.64 1.64 4.12
N ILE A 264 15.88 2.68 3.83
CA ILE A 264 16.35 4.02 3.43
C ILE A 264 15.78 5.07 4.37
N GLN A 265 16.42 6.22 4.49
CA GLN A 265 15.95 7.34 5.33
C GLN A 265 14.97 8.25 4.58
N ASN A 266 15.10 8.31 3.26
CA ASN A 266 14.20 9.07 2.39
C ASN A 266 14.18 8.44 0.99
N VAL A 267 13.14 8.73 0.20
CA VAL A 267 12.90 8.12 -1.12
C VAL A 267 13.87 8.59 -2.22
N ASN A 268 14.72 9.58 -1.96
CA ASN A 268 15.76 9.99 -2.90
C ASN A 268 17.01 9.11 -2.83
N GLU A 269 17.11 8.27 -1.81
CA GLU A 269 18.15 7.25 -1.74
C GLU A 269 17.81 6.09 -2.67
N ASN A 270 18.85 5.50 -3.30
CA ASN A 270 18.64 4.30 -4.10
C ASN A 270 18.24 3.11 -3.21
N SER A 271 16.96 2.74 -3.25
CA SER A 271 16.42 1.60 -2.50
C SER A 271 16.75 0.24 -3.12
N PHE A 272 17.25 0.21 -4.37
CA PHE A 272 17.50 -1.00 -5.16
C PHE A 272 18.93 -1.50 -5.12
N ASP A 273 19.84 -0.84 -4.41
CA ASP A 273 21.21 -1.30 -4.25
C ASP A 273 21.46 -1.76 -2.80
N PRO A 274 21.36 -3.07 -2.56
CA PRO A 274 20.92 -4.14 -3.47
C PRO A 274 19.39 -4.32 -3.53
N LEU A 275 18.86 -4.60 -4.72
CA LEU A 275 17.52 -5.17 -4.88
C LEU A 275 17.54 -6.62 -4.37
N THR A 276 16.50 -7.01 -3.63
CA THR A 276 16.31 -8.40 -3.19
C THR A 276 15.00 -8.93 -3.80
N LEU A 277 15.06 -10.10 -4.43
CA LEU A 277 13.89 -10.82 -4.89
C LEU A 277 13.58 -11.93 -3.88
N VAL A 278 12.44 -11.80 -3.21
CA VAL A 278 11.92 -12.85 -2.32
C VAL A 278 11.05 -13.79 -3.14
N VAL A 279 11.43 -15.04 -3.22
CA VAL A 279 10.81 -16.08 -4.05
C VAL A 279 10.09 -17.08 -3.17
N CYS A 280 8.81 -17.34 -3.45
CA CYS A 280 8.04 -18.44 -2.86
C CYS A 280 7.54 -19.32 -4.02
N LEU A 281 7.94 -20.58 -4.05
CA LEU A 281 7.59 -21.49 -5.14
C LEU A 281 6.17 -22.04 -4.98
N ASP A 282 5.48 -22.21 -6.10
CA ASP A 282 4.24 -22.96 -6.16
C ASP A 282 4.48 -24.48 -6.11
N LYS A 283 3.39 -25.27 -6.20
CA LYS A 283 3.44 -26.74 -6.21
C LYS A 283 4.22 -27.33 -7.40
N ASP A 284 4.39 -26.55 -8.48
CA ASP A 284 5.07 -26.97 -9.71
C ASP A 284 6.53 -26.47 -9.73
N GLY A 285 7.02 -25.89 -8.62
CA GLY A 285 8.37 -25.40 -8.47
C GLY A 285 8.65 -24.11 -9.25
N LYS A 286 7.63 -23.27 -9.44
CA LYS A 286 7.71 -22.04 -10.23
C LYS A 286 7.31 -20.83 -9.42
N ALA A 287 7.83 -19.67 -9.81
CA ALA A 287 7.36 -18.38 -9.34
C ALA A 287 7.58 -17.29 -10.39
N GLU A 288 6.75 -16.26 -10.36
CA GLU A 288 6.83 -15.09 -11.23
C GLU A 288 6.55 -13.81 -10.44
N GLY A 289 7.11 -12.69 -10.84
CA GLY A 289 6.86 -11.38 -10.27
C GLY A 289 7.35 -10.27 -11.17
N SER A 290 7.01 -9.05 -10.81
CA SER A 290 7.38 -7.86 -11.58
C SER A 290 7.86 -6.73 -10.68
N LEU A 291 8.58 -5.79 -11.28
CA LEU A 291 8.98 -4.54 -10.69
C LEU A 291 8.73 -3.41 -11.68
N TYR A 292 8.01 -2.40 -11.27
CA TYR A 292 7.90 -1.12 -11.98
C TYR A 292 8.69 -0.04 -11.24
N TRP A 293 9.39 0.78 -12.00
CA TRP A 293 10.12 1.92 -11.48
C TRP A 293 10.20 3.07 -12.47
N ASP A 294 10.11 4.30 -11.99
CA ASP A 294 10.44 5.52 -12.69
C ASP A 294 11.18 6.49 -11.74
N LYS A 295 11.39 7.74 -12.12
CA LYS A 295 12.10 8.72 -11.30
C LYS A 295 11.35 9.19 -10.05
N GLY A 296 10.11 8.72 -9.83
CA GLY A 296 9.29 9.10 -8.67
C GLY A 296 8.58 10.44 -8.79
N ASP A 297 9.05 11.35 -9.66
CA ASP A 297 8.45 12.65 -9.93
C ASP A 297 8.51 12.99 -11.44
N GLY A 298 7.81 14.03 -11.86
CA GLY A 298 7.73 14.43 -13.26
C GLY A 298 6.90 13.48 -14.13
N TRP A 299 6.92 13.71 -15.46
CA TRP A 299 6.05 13.06 -16.43
C TRP A 299 6.80 12.25 -17.48
N GLU A 300 8.11 12.09 -17.33
CA GLU A 300 8.98 11.43 -18.31
C GLU A 300 8.59 9.94 -18.51
N PHE A 301 7.96 9.32 -17.51
CA PHE A 301 7.45 7.95 -17.64
C PHE A 301 6.41 7.81 -18.78
N GLN A 302 5.65 8.87 -19.09
CA GLN A 302 4.70 8.88 -20.23
C GLN A 302 5.40 8.86 -21.58
N LYS A 303 6.69 9.22 -21.62
CA LYS A 303 7.55 9.22 -22.82
C LYS A 303 8.44 7.98 -22.90
N GLY A 304 8.21 6.97 -22.05
CA GLY A 304 9.00 5.73 -22.04
C GLY A 304 10.10 5.69 -20.98
N ASN A 305 10.35 6.78 -20.26
CA ASN A 305 11.37 6.85 -19.21
C ASN A 305 10.89 6.19 -17.90
N TYR A 306 10.68 4.91 -17.95
CA TYR A 306 10.37 4.01 -16.84
C TYR A 306 11.11 2.68 -17.04
N LYS A 307 11.08 1.82 -16.05
CA LYS A 307 11.53 0.45 -16.14
C LYS A 307 10.47 -0.50 -15.59
N GLN A 308 10.11 -1.49 -16.39
CA GLN A 308 9.26 -2.59 -15.97
C GLN A 308 10.02 -3.90 -16.22
N LEU A 309 10.29 -4.64 -15.15
CA LEU A 309 11.02 -5.90 -15.17
C LEU A 309 10.08 -7.04 -14.82
N THR A 310 10.22 -8.17 -15.51
CA THR A 310 9.54 -9.43 -15.15
C THR A 310 10.59 -10.46 -14.78
N PHE A 311 10.35 -11.13 -13.66
CA PHE A 311 11.24 -12.17 -13.12
C PHE A 311 10.52 -13.51 -13.11
N LYS A 312 11.24 -14.57 -13.42
CA LYS A 312 10.76 -15.95 -13.28
C LYS A 312 11.78 -16.78 -12.51
N ALA A 313 11.23 -17.68 -11.71
CA ALA A 313 11.98 -18.69 -11.01
C ALA A 313 11.45 -20.08 -11.37
N GLU A 314 12.33 -21.03 -11.64
CA GLU A 314 11.95 -22.40 -12.00
C GLU A 314 13.00 -23.40 -11.48
N LEU A 315 12.53 -24.50 -10.92
CA LEU A 315 13.37 -25.60 -10.48
C LEU A 315 14.03 -26.29 -11.69
N ALA A 316 15.36 -26.37 -11.68
CA ALA A 316 16.19 -27.11 -12.63
C ALA A 316 16.73 -28.38 -11.96
N GLY A 317 15.92 -29.43 -11.94
CA GLY A 317 16.20 -30.64 -11.18
C GLY A 317 15.73 -30.58 -9.72
N ALA A 318 16.26 -31.43 -8.86
CA ALA A 318 15.73 -31.63 -7.49
C ALA A 318 16.11 -30.51 -6.51
N HIS A 319 17.21 -29.81 -6.73
CA HIS A 319 17.76 -28.89 -5.72
C HIS A 319 18.23 -27.54 -6.27
N ASN A 320 18.21 -27.32 -7.57
CA ASN A 320 18.67 -26.08 -8.17
C ASN A 320 17.49 -25.25 -8.63
N LEU A 321 17.36 -24.05 -8.09
CA LEU A 321 16.41 -23.04 -8.58
C LEU A 321 17.15 -22.03 -9.43
N ILE A 322 16.65 -21.74 -10.61
CA ILE A 322 17.16 -20.67 -11.47
C ILE A 322 16.19 -19.50 -11.43
N VAL A 323 16.69 -18.33 -11.04
CA VAL A 323 15.93 -17.06 -11.05
C VAL A 323 16.52 -16.18 -12.13
N LYS A 324 15.68 -15.69 -13.05
CA LYS A 324 16.12 -14.84 -14.17
C LYS A 324 15.12 -13.74 -14.48
N MET A 325 15.61 -12.66 -15.05
CA MET A 325 14.80 -11.65 -15.71
C MET A 325 14.39 -12.19 -17.08
N THR A 326 13.10 -12.14 -17.40
CA THR A 326 12.55 -12.67 -18.66
C THR A 326 12.05 -11.59 -19.61
N ASP A 327 11.74 -10.41 -19.07
CA ASP A 327 11.28 -9.24 -19.86
C ASP A 327 11.75 -7.95 -19.20
N SER A 328 12.01 -6.94 -20.03
CA SER A 328 12.38 -5.59 -19.61
C SER A 328 11.81 -4.57 -20.58
N LYS A 329 10.96 -3.69 -20.08
CA LYS A 329 10.35 -2.61 -20.87
C LYS A 329 10.77 -1.26 -20.32
N GLY A 330 10.68 -0.24 -21.17
CA GLY A 330 11.04 1.14 -20.85
C GLY A 330 12.53 1.44 -21.03
N GLU A 331 12.83 2.74 -21.20
CA GLU A 331 14.14 3.25 -21.57
C GLU A 331 14.99 3.69 -20.36
N GLU A 332 14.36 3.85 -19.17
CA GLU A 332 15.07 4.29 -17.96
C GLU A 332 16.19 3.30 -17.61
N GLN A 333 17.35 3.84 -17.26
CA GLN A 333 18.44 3.02 -16.75
C GLN A 333 18.14 2.61 -15.32
N PHE A 334 18.18 1.32 -15.06
CA PHE A 334 17.93 0.75 -13.75
C PHE A 334 19.23 0.15 -13.22
N ASP A 335 19.90 0.90 -12.36
CA ASP A 335 21.09 0.44 -11.65
C ASP A 335 20.68 -0.21 -10.32
N CYS A 336 20.66 -1.53 -10.31
CA CYS A 336 20.36 -2.33 -9.13
C CYS A 336 21.59 -3.05 -8.56
N GLY A 337 22.77 -2.83 -9.14
CA GLY A 337 23.98 -3.50 -8.72
C GLY A 337 23.86 -5.02 -8.76
N MET A 338 24.30 -5.67 -7.68
CA MET A 338 24.16 -7.11 -7.49
C MET A 338 22.78 -7.43 -6.90
N ILE A 339 21.98 -8.22 -7.61
CA ILE A 339 20.67 -8.67 -7.11
C ILE A 339 20.86 -9.82 -6.11
N LYS A 340 20.14 -9.73 -4.99
CA LYS A 340 20.01 -10.80 -4.00
C LYS A 340 18.74 -11.60 -4.27
N VAL A 341 18.81 -12.89 -4.05
CA VAL A 341 17.65 -13.79 -4.09
C VAL A 341 17.52 -14.47 -2.74
N GLU A 342 16.33 -14.40 -2.17
CA GLU A 342 15.94 -15.11 -0.95
C GLU A 342 14.76 -16.03 -1.27
N VAL A 343 14.99 -17.35 -1.25
CA VAL A 343 13.94 -18.34 -1.53
C VAL A 343 13.36 -18.83 -0.22
N LEU A 344 12.06 -18.64 -0.06
CA LEU A 344 11.28 -19.18 1.05
C LEU A 344 10.76 -20.55 0.63
N HIS A 345 11.20 -21.60 1.30
CA HIS A 345 10.78 -22.96 0.96
C HIS A 345 10.79 -23.87 2.20
N ASN A 346 9.64 -24.46 2.51
CA ASN A 346 9.45 -25.37 3.65
C ASN A 346 9.95 -24.77 4.99
N GLY A 347 9.62 -23.49 5.24
CA GLY A 347 10.02 -22.77 6.46
C GLY A 347 11.50 -22.44 6.55
N ARG A 348 12.26 -22.60 5.47
CA ARG A 348 13.69 -22.24 5.38
C ARG A 348 13.90 -21.11 4.38
N VAL A 349 15.00 -20.37 4.57
CA VAL A 349 15.41 -19.30 3.66
C VAL A 349 16.74 -19.66 3.03
N TYR A 350 16.75 -19.80 1.72
CA TYR A 350 17.95 -20.06 0.92
C TYR A 350 18.36 -18.77 0.22
N LYS A 351 19.66 -18.46 0.20
CA LYS A 351 20.16 -17.17 -0.30
C LYS A 351 21.20 -17.35 -1.37
N SER A 352 21.13 -16.50 -2.39
CA SER A 352 22.14 -16.37 -3.42
C SER A 352 22.20 -14.91 -3.88
N SER A 353 23.20 -14.58 -4.68
CA SER A 353 23.31 -13.27 -5.32
C SER A 353 24.07 -13.36 -6.62
N GLY A 354 23.81 -12.45 -7.53
CA GLY A 354 24.50 -12.47 -8.83
C GLY A 354 23.97 -11.40 -9.79
N ASP A 355 24.44 -11.54 -11.03
CA ASP A 355 23.99 -10.75 -12.17
C ASP A 355 22.70 -11.36 -12.74
N MET A 356 21.62 -10.60 -12.72
CA MET A 356 20.31 -11.06 -13.20
C MET A 356 20.28 -11.34 -14.71
N ALA A 357 21.12 -10.68 -15.49
CA ALA A 357 21.23 -10.94 -16.93
C ALA A 357 21.71 -12.36 -17.25
N LYS A 358 22.53 -12.95 -16.35
CA LYS A 358 23.04 -14.31 -16.45
C LYS A 358 22.16 -15.36 -15.79
N GLY A 359 21.17 -14.91 -14.99
CA GLY A 359 20.40 -15.75 -14.11
C GLY A 359 21.16 -16.12 -12.83
N ILE A 360 20.41 -16.27 -11.73
CA ILE A 360 20.96 -16.57 -10.41
C ILE A 360 20.53 -17.97 -10.02
N THR A 361 21.50 -18.84 -9.72
CA THR A 361 21.21 -20.18 -9.20
C THR A 361 21.17 -20.17 -7.68
N VAL A 362 20.16 -20.80 -7.11
CA VAL A 362 20.00 -21.01 -5.67
C VAL A 362 19.90 -22.50 -5.40
N ASN A 363 20.73 -23.03 -4.50
CA ASN A 363 20.67 -24.41 -4.05
C ASN A 363 19.70 -24.54 -2.87
N LEU A 364 18.63 -25.35 -3.04
CA LEU A 364 17.57 -25.61 -2.05
C LEU A 364 17.90 -26.81 -1.16
#